data_efa6fe3e39b2fa7a7706eb49e55e7eb2
#
_entry.id   efa6fe3e39b2fa7a7706eb49e55e7eb2
#
_cell.length_a   1.000
_cell.length_b   1.000
_cell.length_c   1.000
_cell.angle_alpha   90.00
_cell.angle_beta   90.00
_cell.angle_gamma   90.00
#
_symmetry.space_group_name_H-M   'P 1'
#
loop_
_entity.id
_entity.type
_entity.pdbx_description
1 polymer ?
#
loop_
_entity_poly.entity_id
_entity_poly.type
_entity_poly.pdbx_seq_one_letter_code
_entity_poly.pdbx_strand_id
1 'polypeptide(L)'
;MPHVTRRSALTLLGATAAAVFAPPASSAFADQRPHRTAPLWNAHAHNDYDHPRPLRDALDHRFGSVEADIYLVGDQLLVAHDPVDLDPARTLEALYLDPLAALVKANHGSVYRGHRRPVQLLVDIKTEGAATYLELDRHLRRYPHLFTGYAHGRVHPGAVTAVVSGDRAARAPMEAQSVRRAFYDGRLTDLGTAAPASFVPLISDNWTLNFTWQGDGPFPGAERERLRTLTRTAHARGQRVRFWATPDTAGPARDALWGALLDAGVDLLNTDDLAGLEAFLDARRPR
;
A
#
# COMPACT_ATOMS: atom_id res chain seq x y z
N MET A 1 15.23 -93.97 4.89
CA MET A 1 14.38 -94.91 5.65
C MET A 1 13.73 -94.14 6.77
N PRO A 2 12.57 -94.52 7.16
CA PRO A 2 11.33 -93.85 6.79
C PRO A 2 10.56 -93.43 8.06
N HIS A 3 9.42 -92.97 7.86
CA HIS A 3 8.08 -93.03 8.48
C HIS A 3 7.49 -91.69 8.87
N VAL A 4 6.50 -91.32 8.23
CA VAL A 4 5.08 -91.62 8.22
C VAL A 4 4.24 -90.79 9.23
N THR A 5 3.42 -90.00 8.64
CA THR A 5 2.04 -89.61 8.94
C THR A 5 1.57 -89.24 10.36
N ARG A 6 0.85 -88.14 10.50
CA ARG A 6 -0.62 -88.20 10.69
C ARG A 6 -1.29 -86.79 10.56
N ARG A 7 -2.37 -86.74 9.82
CA ARG A 7 -3.33 -85.64 9.71
C ARG A 7 -4.10 -85.48 11.02
N SER A 8 -4.33 -84.27 11.39
CA SER A 8 -5.45 -83.94 12.23
C SER A 8 -6.01 -82.54 11.80
N ALA A 9 -7.21 -82.56 11.32
CA ALA A 9 -7.99 -81.36 10.99
C ALA A 9 -8.50 -80.70 12.29
N LEU A 10 -8.26 -79.47 12.47
CA LEU A 10 -8.98 -78.61 13.44
C LEU A 10 -9.63 -77.45 12.71
N THR A 11 -10.94 -77.54 12.76
CA THR A 11 -11.85 -76.42 12.34
C THR A 11 -11.69 -75.27 13.30
N LEU A 12 -11.28 -74.11 12.82
CA LEU A 12 -11.36 -72.84 13.59
C LEU A 12 -12.45 -71.98 13.02
N LEU A 13 -13.42 -71.65 13.89
CA LEU A 13 -14.45 -70.67 13.64
C LEU A 13 -13.79 -69.28 13.45
N GLY A 14 -14.10 -68.63 12.34
CA GLY A 14 -13.76 -67.25 12.07
C GLY A 14 -14.67 -66.30 12.84
N ALA A 15 -14.08 -65.51 13.73
CA ALA A 15 -14.71 -64.32 14.26
C ALA A 15 -14.24 -63.11 13.44
N THR A 16 -15.11 -62.59 12.56
CA THR A 16 -14.86 -61.38 11.83
C THR A 16 -15.12 -60.17 12.76
N ALA A 17 -14.05 -59.57 13.26
CA ALA A 17 -14.12 -58.25 13.93
C ALA A 17 -14.24 -57.18 12.83
N ALA A 18 -15.42 -56.58 12.70
CA ALA A 18 -15.63 -55.39 11.89
C ALA A 18 -14.98 -54.21 12.59
N ALA A 19 -13.84 -53.77 12.13
CA ALA A 19 -13.24 -52.50 12.53
C ALA A 19 -14.06 -51.33 11.92
N VAL A 20 -14.82 -50.65 12.76
CA VAL A 20 -15.49 -49.42 12.43
C VAL A 20 -14.40 -48.32 12.33
N PHE A 21 -14.00 -47.99 11.13
CA PHE A 21 -13.19 -46.79 10.87
C PHE A 21 -14.12 -45.58 11.03
N ALA A 22 -14.02 -44.88 12.18
CA ALA A 22 -14.55 -43.53 12.31
C ALA A 22 -13.63 -42.61 11.50
N PRO A 23 -14.14 -41.75 10.59
CA PRO A 23 -13.32 -40.77 9.93
C PRO A 23 -12.81 -39.75 10.98
N PRO A 24 -11.55 -39.24 10.85
CA PRO A 24 -11.08 -38.20 11.73
C PRO A 24 -12.01 -36.98 11.56
N ALA A 25 -12.56 -36.50 12.66
CA ALA A 25 -13.27 -35.23 12.69
C ALA A 25 -12.29 -34.13 12.29
N SER A 26 -12.31 -33.75 11.04
CA SER A 26 -11.65 -32.54 10.57
C SER A 26 -12.33 -31.37 11.26
N SER A 27 -11.73 -30.88 12.35
CA SER A 27 -12.06 -29.59 12.93
C SER A 27 -11.57 -28.49 11.99
N ALA A 28 -12.24 -28.34 10.86
CA ALA A 28 -12.19 -27.14 10.06
C ALA A 28 -12.99 -26.08 10.83
N PHE A 29 -12.39 -25.50 11.85
CA PHE A 29 -12.73 -24.14 12.25
C PHE A 29 -12.19 -23.25 11.14
N ALA A 30 -12.88 -23.23 10.00
CA ALA A 30 -12.79 -22.14 9.07
C ALA A 30 -13.15 -20.88 9.87
N ASP A 31 -12.17 -20.01 10.06
CA ASP A 31 -12.35 -18.68 10.62
C ASP A 31 -13.39 -17.96 9.73
N GLN A 32 -14.67 -18.03 10.14
CA GLN A 32 -15.80 -17.35 9.48
C GLN A 32 -15.79 -15.88 9.87
N ARG A 33 -14.64 -15.20 9.71
CA ARG A 33 -14.69 -13.76 9.60
C ARG A 33 -15.36 -13.43 8.27
N PRO A 34 -16.43 -12.60 8.28
CA PRO A 34 -16.98 -12.11 7.05
C PRO A 34 -15.82 -11.49 6.27
N HIS A 35 -15.53 -11.98 5.07
CA HIS A 35 -14.47 -11.46 4.22
C HIS A 35 -14.73 -9.97 3.99
N ARG A 36 -14.04 -9.12 4.74
CA ARG A 36 -14.01 -7.68 4.53
C ARG A 36 -13.18 -7.43 3.29
N THR A 37 -13.82 -7.51 2.13
CA THR A 37 -13.16 -7.48 0.82
C THR A 37 -12.85 -6.06 0.33
N ALA A 38 -13.44 -5.03 0.97
CA ALA A 38 -13.29 -3.67 0.51
C ALA A 38 -11.92 -3.09 0.86
N PRO A 39 -11.24 -2.43 -0.11
CA PRO A 39 -9.95 -1.79 0.13
C PRO A 39 -9.98 -0.73 1.22
N LEU A 40 -8.83 -0.56 1.87
CA LEU A 40 -8.58 0.43 2.90
C LEU A 40 -7.97 1.68 2.25
N TRP A 41 -8.81 2.56 1.74
CA TRP A 41 -8.38 3.72 0.98
C TRP A 41 -7.64 4.78 1.81
N ASN A 42 -7.69 4.68 3.13
CA ASN A 42 -6.96 5.52 4.07
C ASN A 42 -5.62 4.90 4.52
N ALA A 43 -5.30 3.69 4.08
CA ALA A 43 -4.06 3.03 4.44
C ALA A 43 -2.96 3.28 3.39
N HIS A 44 -1.78 3.68 3.86
CA HIS A 44 -0.58 3.89 3.08
C HIS A 44 0.56 3.04 3.65
N ALA A 45 1.05 2.10 2.84
CA ALA A 45 2.22 1.30 3.15
C ALA A 45 3.48 2.14 2.91
N HIS A 46 4.06 2.64 3.98
CA HIS A 46 5.35 3.32 3.99
C HIS A 46 6.45 2.29 3.86
N ASN A 47 7.55 2.60 3.21
CA ASN A 47 8.65 1.67 2.96
C ASN A 47 8.17 0.29 2.45
N ASP A 48 7.14 0.25 1.60
CA ASP A 48 6.53 -1.02 1.15
C ASP A 48 7.55 -1.99 0.54
N TYR A 49 8.63 -1.48 -0.03
CA TYR A 49 9.73 -2.26 -0.61
C TYR A 49 10.55 -3.05 0.42
N ASP A 50 10.44 -2.76 1.72
CA ASP A 50 11.11 -3.49 2.81
C ASP A 50 10.35 -4.75 3.23
N HIS A 51 9.08 -4.90 2.82
CA HIS A 51 8.31 -6.10 3.06
C HIS A 51 8.83 -7.30 2.25
N PRO A 52 8.64 -8.53 2.74
CA PRO A 52 9.09 -9.75 2.04
C PRO A 52 8.56 -9.88 0.61
N ARG A 53 7.35 -9.36 0.35
CA ARG A 53 6.71 -9.34 -0.97
C ARG A 53 6.20 -7.93 -1.28
N PRO A 54 7.09 -6.99 -1.70
CA PRO A 54 6.70 -5.63 -2.03
C PRO A 54 5.44 -5.57 -2.90
N LEU A 55 4.61 -4.56 -2.71
CA LEU A 55 3.27 -4.42 -3.30
C LEU A 55 2.29 -5.51 -2.84
N ARG A 56 2.70 -6.78 -2.88
CA ARG A 56 1.79 -7.90 -2.61
C ARG A 56 1.32 -7.93 -1.18
N ASP A 57 2.23 -7.72 -0.22
CA ASP A 57 1.87 -7.71 1.20
C ASP A 57 0.90 -6.55 1.50
N ALA A 58 1.15 -5.35 0.97
CA ALA A 58 0.23 -4.23 1.12
C ALA A 58 -1.14 -4.49 0.48
N LEU A 59 -1.18 -5.08 -0.72
CA LEU A 59 -2.44 -5.40 -1.38
C LEU A 59 -3.22 -6.54 -0.68
N ASP A 60 -2.52 -7.53 -0.12
CA ASP A 60 -3.15 -8.59 0.68
C ASP A 60 -3.79 -8.01 1.96
N HIS A 61 -3.21 -6.94 2.54
CA HIS A 61 -3.78 -6.12 3.61
C HIS A 61 -4.74 -5.04 3.11
N ARG A 62 -5.09 -5.03 1.82
CA ARG A 62 -6.10 -4.16 1.20
C ARG A 62 -5.76 -2.67 1.16
N PHE A 63 -4.47 -2.31 1.23
CA PHE A 63 -4.02 -0.92 1.25
C PHE A 63 -4.32 -0.21 -0.08
N GLY A 64 -4.79 1.03 0.02
CA GLY A 64 -5.11 1.88 -1.13
C GLY A 64 -3.93 2.71 -1.65
N SER A 65 -2.79 2.68 -0.96
CA SER A 65 -1.59 3.44 -1.29
C SER A 65 -0.34 2.69 -0.85
N VAL A 66 0.70 2.70 -1.68
CA VAL A 66 2.02 2.09 -1.41
C VAL A 66 3.13 3.05 -1.79
N GLU A 67 4.29 2.95 -1.13
CA GLU A 67 5.48 3.76 -1.38
C GLU A 67 6.61 2.93 -1.99
N ALA A 68 7.31 3.52 -2.96
CA ALA A 68 8.52 2.98 -3.55
C ALA A 68 9.59 4.07 -3.61
N ASP A 69 10.71 3.84 -2.94
CA ASP A 69 11.89 4.70 -3.01
C ASP A 69 12.75 4.32 -4.19
N ILE A 70 13.11 5.29 -5.03
CA ILE A 70 13.83 5.00 -6.27
C ILE A 70 15.14 5.76 -6.40
N TYR A 71 16.12 5.05 -6.96
CA TYR A 71 17.41 5.58 -7.39
C TYR A 71 17.55 5.44 -8.90
N LEU A 72 17.94 6.50 -9.57
CA LEU A 72 18.33 6.45 -10.96
C LEU A 72 19.78 5.96 -11.07
N VAL A 73 19.98 4.79 -11.68
CA VAL A 73 21.29 4.19 -11.94
C VAL A 73 21.38 3.85 -13.44
N GLY A 74 22.08 4.68 -14.18
CA GLY A 74 22.04 4.60 -15.65
C GLY A 74 20.65 4.93 -16.19
N ASP A 75 19.99 3.96 -16.80
CA ASP A 75 18.61 4.06 -17.28
C ASP A 75 17.63 3.18 -16.46
N GLN A 76 18.09 2.65 -15.33
CA GLN A 76 17.29 1.82 -14.43
C GLN A 76 16.81 2.62 -13.22
N LEU A 77 15.60 2.32 -12.75
CA LEU A 77 15.04 2.84 -11.52
C LEU A 77 15.10 1.72 -10.49
N LEU A 78 16.17 1.71 -9.68
CA LEU A 78 16.37 0.72 -8.62
C LEU A 78 15.64 1.13 -7.35
N VAL A 79 15.09 0.14 -6.63
CA VAL A 79 14.28 0.36 -5.45
C VAL A 79 15.05 -0.04 -4.19
N ALA A 80 15.33 0.94 -3.33
CA ALA A 80 15.96 0.75 -2.02
C ALA A 80 15.74 1.99 -1.15
N HIS A 81 15.91 1.87 0.18
CA HIS A 81 15.96 3.02 1.07
C HIS A 81 17.32 3.73 1.00
N ASP A 82 18.40 2.97 1.10
CA ASP A 82 19.76 3.47 1.10
C ASP A 82 20.56 3.01 -0.12
N PRO A 83 21.56 3.80 -0.58
CA PRO A 83 22.38 3.43 -1.74
C PRO A 83 23.14 2.12 -1.59
N VAL A 84 23.44 1.70 -0.36
CA VAL A 84 24.17 0.44 -0.06
C VAL A 84 23.33 -0.79 -0.31
N ASP A 85 21.98 -0.66 -0.35
CA ASP A 85 21.03 -1.75 -0.53
C ASP A 85 20.57 -1.90 -1.99
N LEU A 86 21.18 -1.13 -2.90
CA LEU A 86 20.82 -1.19 -4.32
C LEU A 86 21.13 -2.57 -4.91
N ASP A 87 20.09 -3.20 -5.47
CA ASP A 87 20.16 -4.48 -6.16
C ASP A 87 19.61 -4.30 -7.60
N PRO A 88 20.39 -4.62 -8.65
CA PRO A 88 19.92 -4.55 -10.02
C PRO A 88 18.68 -5.40 -10.34
N ALA A 89 18.38 -6.41 -9.53
CA ALA A 89 17.16 -7.22 -9.67
C ALA A 89 15.92 -6.52 -9.08
N ARG A 90 16.10 -5.52 -8.23
CA ARG A 90 15.02 -4.79 -7.54
C ARG A 90 14.69 -3.49 -8.29
N THR A 91 14.17 -3.60 -9.49
CA THR A 91 13.74 -2.44 -10.28
C THR A 91 12.30 -2.04 -9.97
N LEU A 92 11.94 -0.80 -10.24
CA LEU A 92 10.56 -0.31 -10.11
C LEU A 92 9.59 -1.15 -10.96
N GLU A 93 10.02 -1.58 -12.14
CA GLU A 93 9.26 -2.48 -13.01
C GLU A 93 8.99 -3.81 -12.33
N ALA A 94 10.04 -4.48 -11.88
CA ALA A 94 9.93 -5.84 -11.35
C ALA A 94 9.07 -5.89 -10.07
N LEU A 95 9.21 -4.88 -9.19
CA LEU A 95 8.51 -4.86 -7.90
C LEU A 95 7.11 -4.28 -7.98
N TYR A 96 6.86 -3.30 -8.87
CA TYR A 96 5.60 -2.54 -8.86
C TYR A 96 4.91 -2.49 -10.22
N LEU A 97 5.58 -2.06 -11.31
CA LEU A 97 4.88 -1.73 -12.55
C LEU A 97 4.33 -2.97 -13.25
N ASP A 98 5.14 -4.01 -13.41
CA ASP A 98 4.74 -5.27 -14.04
C ASP A 98 3.67 -6.01 -13.22
N PRO A 99 3.82 -6.16 -11.89
CA PRO A 99 2.78 -6.76 -11.06
C PRO A 99 1.46 -5.97 -11.09
N LEU A 100 1.50 -4.64 -11.05
CA LEU A 100 0.29 -3.81 -11.14
C LEU A 100 -0.39 -3.98 -12.50
N ALA A 101 0.38 -3.95 -13.60
CA ALA A 101 -0.17 -4.16 -14.94
C ALA A 101 -0.82 -5.54 -15.08
N ALA A 102 -0.18 -6.59 -14.54
CA ALA A 102 -0.72 -7.94 -14.54
C ALA A 102 -2.04 -8.03 -13.74
N LEU A 103 -2.10 -7.42 -12.54
CA LEU A 103 -3.31 -7.37 -11.72
C LEU A 103 -4.45 -6.62 -12.42
N VAL A 104 -4.16 -5.45 -13.00
CA VAL A 104 -5.15 -4.63 -13.70
C VAL A 104 -5.72 -5.39 -14.90
N LYS A 105 -4.88 -6.12 -15.64
CA LYS A 105 -5.34 -7.00 -16.73
C LYS A 105 -6.23 -8.13 -16.21
N ALA A 106 -5.83 -8.82 -15.15
CA ALA A 106 -6.57 -9.92 -14.54
C ALA A 106 -7.92 -9.48 -13.93
N ASN A 107 -7.98 -8.26 -13.41
CA ASN A 107 -9.16 -7.68 -12.75
C ASN A 107 -10.00 -6.76 -13.66
N HIS A 108 -9.78 -6.83 -14.97
CA HIS A 108 -10.58 -6.08 -15.97
C HIS A 108 -10.55 -4.55 -15.76
N GLY A 109 -9.36 -3.99 -15.51
CA GLY A 109 -9.14 -2.55 -15.49
C GLY A 109 -9.05 -1.92 -14.09
N SER A 110 -8.86 -2.72 -13.04
CA SER A 110 -8.66 -2.22 -11.67
C SER A 110 -7.64 -3.07 -10.90
N VAL A 111 -6.97 -2.48 -9.90
CA VAL A 111 -6.07 -3.23 -9.01
C VAL A 111 -6.87 -4.18 -8.12
N TYR A 112 -7.92 -3.69 -7.50
CA TYR A 112 -8.86 -4.49 -6.70
C TYR A 112 -10.10 -4.84 -7.52
N ARG A 113 -10.40 -6.12 -7.66
CA ARG A 113 -11.57 -6.59 -8.42
C ARG A 113 -12.86 -5.92 -7.93
N GLY A 114 -13.60 -5.31 -8.85
CA GLY A 114 -14.86 -4.62 -8.55
C GLY A 114 -14.71 -3.21 -7.96
N HIS A 115 -13.49 -2.72 -7.72
CA HIS A 115 -13.24 -1.39 -7.19
C HIS A 115 -12.47 -0.54 -8.20
N ARG A 116 -13.14 0.49 -8.75
CA ARG A 116 -12.57 1.35 -9.80
C ARG A 116 -11.73 2.53 -9.27
N ARG A 117 -11.68 2.74 -7.95
CA ARG A 117 -10.84 3.79 -7.38
C ARG A 117 -9.37 3.41 -7.61
N PRO A 118 -8.53 4.32 -8.16
CA PRO A 118 -7.11 4.06 -8.36
C PRO A 118 -6.37 3.78 -7.05
N VAL A 119 -5.46 2.79 -7.08
CA VAL A 119 -4.44 2.65 -6.04
C VAL A 119 -3.37 3.73 -6.27
N GLN A 120 -2.88 4.35 -5.21
CA GLN A 120 -1.77 5.29 -5.29
C GLN A 120 -0.43 4.54 -5.22
N LEU A 121 0.47 4.84 -6.15
CA LEU A 121 1.88 4.53 -6.06
C LEU A 121 2.62 5.84 -5.76
N LEU A 122 3.06 6.03 -4.52
CA LEU A 122 3.95 7.12 -4.15
C LEU A 122 5.37 6.73 -4.53
N VAL A 123 6.00 7.51 -5.38
CA VAL A 123 7.36 7.27 -5.86
C VAL A 123 8.26 8.33 -5.24
N ASP A 124 9.07 7.92 -4.27
CA ASP A 124 9.99 8.82 -3.56
C ASP A 124 11.37 8.80 -4.25
N ILE A 125 11.75 9.92 -4.82
CA ILE A 125 13.00 10.07 -5.58
C ILE A 125 14.15 10.36 -4.62
N LYS A 126 15.14 9.45 -4.58
CA LYS A 126 16.33 9.54 -3.72
C LYS A 126 17.57 10.11 -4.42
N THR A 127 17.55 10.22 -5.75
CA THR A 127 18.62 10.82 -6.58
C THR A 127 18.23 12.21 -7.08
N GLU A 128 19.00 12.81 -8.01
CA GLU A 128 18.68 14.12 -8.59
C GLU A 128 17.29 14.09 -9.26
N GLY A 129 16.41 14.96 -8.80
CA GLY A 129 14.97 14.87 -9.05
C GLY A 129 14.57 15.08 -10.49
N ALA A 130 15.19 16.02 -11.21
CA ALA A 130 14.77 16.34 -12.57
C ALA A 130 15.11 15.22 -13.55
N ALA A 131 16.34 14.69 -13.52
CA ALA A 131 16.77 13.58 -14.36
C ALA A 131 15.98 12.31 -14.03
N THR A 132 15.83 12.01 -12.72
CA THR A 132 15.13 10.82 -12.27
C THR A 132 13.65 10.87 -12.68
N TYR A 133 13.01 12.02 -12.57
CA TYR A 133 11.62 12.15 -13.00
C TYR A 133 11.47 11.96 -14.52
N LEU A 134 12.37 12.54 -15.32
CA LEU A 134 12.31 12.36 -16.78
C LEU A 134 12.45 10.88 -17.18
N GLU A 135 13.31 10.16 -16.49
CA GLU A 135 13.44 8.70 -16.68
C GLU A 135 12.19 7.97 -16.20
N LEU A 136 11.65 8.31 -15.03
CA LEU A 136 10.39 7.75 -14.52
C LEU A 136 9.24 7.95 -15.52
N ASP A 137 9.08 9.14 -16.08
CA ASP A 137 8.03 9.41 -17.08
C ASP A 137 8.21 8.52 -18.32
N ARG A 138 9.47 8.28 -18.76
CA ARG A 138 9.77 7.34 -19.85
C ARG A 138 9.33 5.91 -19.51
N HIS A 139 9.56 5.45 -18.28
CA HIS A 139 9.14 4.15 -17.79
C HIS A 139 7.62 4.03 -17.70
N LEU A 140 6.94 5.01 -17.10
CA LEU A 140 5.48 5.01 -16.97
C LEU A 140 4.77 5.00 -18.34
N ARG A 141 5.37 5.61 -19.38
CA ARG A 141 4.80 5.61 -20.74
C ARG A 141 4.77 4.23 -21.39
N ARG A 142 5.56 3.26 -20.90
CA ARG A 142 5.54 1.87 -21.38
C ARG A 142 4.30 1.08 -20.91
N TYR A 143 3.53 1.64 -19.97
CA TYR A 143 2.31 1.03 -19.42
C TYR A 143 1.06 1.83 -19.82
N PRO A 144 0.65 1.80 -21.08
CA PRO A 144 -0.54 2.51 -21.53
C PRO A 144 -1.77 1.96 -20.78
N HIS A 145 -2.67 2.85 -20.39
CA HIS A 145 -3.91 2.53 -19.65
C HIS A 145 -3.75 2.09 -18.18
N LEU A 146 -2.54 1.97 -17.64
CA LEU A 146 -2.33 1.65 -16.23
C LEU A 146 -2.51 2.89 -15.36
N PHE A 147 -1.86 3.98 -15.76
CA PHE A 147 -1.76 5.18 -14.93
C PHE A 147 -2.83 6.22 -15.21
N THR A 148 -3.32 6.83 -14.13
CA THR A 148 -4.01 8.12 -14.21
C THR A 148 -3.08 9.12 -14.90
N GLY A 149 -3.59 9.81 -15.91
CA GLY A 149 -2.80 10.79 -16.67
C GLY A 149 -3.45 12.15 -16.68
N TYR A 150 -2.66 13.16 -17.08
CA TYR A 150 -3.14 14.48 -17.39
C TYR A 150 -2.83 14.80 -18.84
N ALA A 151 -3.82 15.21 -19.60
CA ALA A 151 -3.69 15.63 -20.98
C ALA A 151 -4.83 16.59 -21.35
N HIS A 152 -4.55 17.54 -22.23
CA HIS A 152 -5.56 18.49 -22.73
C HIS A 152 -6.36 19.21 -21.64
N GLY A 153 -5.68 19.60 -20.54
CA GLY A 153 -6.30 20.31 -19.43
C GLY A 153 -7.15 19.45 -18.48
N ARG A 154 -7.15 18.11 -18.65
CA ARG A 154 -8.00 17.19 -17.88
C ARG A 154 -7.23 16.02 -17.31
N VAL A 155 -7.70 15.52 -16.17
CA VAL A 155 -7.24 14.25 -15.56
C VAL A 155 -8.06 13.13 -16.17
N HIS A 156 -7.36 12.08 -16.64
CA HIS A 156 -7.93 10.85 -17.17
C HIS A 156 -7.63 9.72 -16.19
N PRO A 157 -8.61 9.22 -15.44
CA PRO A 157 -8.39 8.20 -14.44
C PRO A 157 -7.86 6.89 -15.05
N GLY A 158 -6.81 6.32 -14.44
CA GLY A 158 -6.32 4.96 -14.66
C GLY A 158 -6.58 4.09 -13.44
N ALA A 159 -6.05 2.88 -13.44
CA ALA A 159 -6.14 1.97 -12.29
C ALA A 159 -5.15 2.32 -11.16
N VAL A 160 -4.08 3.05 -11.50
CA VAL A 160 -3.03 3.49 -10.59
C VAL A 160 -2.80 5.00 -10.76
N THR A 161 -2.60 5.70 -9.66
CA THR A 161 -2.16 7.10 -9.68
C THR A 161 -0.73 7.18 -9.13
N ALA A 162 0.24 7.47 -10.00
CA ALA A 162 1.61 7.73 -9.58
C ALA A 162 1.71 9.16 -9.02
N VAL A 163 2.28 9.29 -7.82
CA VAL A 163 2.53 10.57 -7.15
C VAL A 163 4.01 10.65 -6.80
N VAL A 164 4.71 11.66 -7.30
CA VAL A 164 6.16 11.84 -7.14
C VAL A 164 6.46 12.66 -5.92
N SER A 165 7.27 12.11 -5.03
CA SER A 165 7.81 12.71 -3.82
C SER A 165 9.35 12.70 -3.85
N GLY A 166 9.99 12.93 -2.70
CA GLY A 166 11.45 12.95 -2.56
C GLY A 166 12.09 14.24 -3.05
N ASP A 167 13.06 14.14 -3.94
CA ASP A 167 13.81 15.31 -4.41
C ASP A 167 12.92 16.31 -5.15
N ARG A 168 12.92 17.55 -4.68
CA ARG A 168 12.01 18.61 -5.13
C ARG A 168 12.32 19.16 -6.53
N ALA A 169 13.52 18.88 -7.07
CA ALA A 169 13.88 19.29 -8.43
C ALA A 169 13.03 18.59 -9.51
N ALA A 170 12.37 17.48 -9.16
CA ALA A 170 11.38 16.81 -10.02
C ALA A 170 10.22 17.73 -10.43
N ARG A 171 9.88 18.76 -9.63
CA ARG A 171 8.74 19.63 -9.88
C ARG A 171 8.81 20.36 -11.22
N ALA A 172 9.95 20.97 -11.53
CA ALA A 172 10.08 21.83 -12.71
C ALA A 172 9.80 21.09 -14.04
N PRO A 173 10.42 19.94 -14.33
CA PRO A 173 10.10 19.18 -15.54
C PRO A 173 8.66 18.65 -15.54
N MET A 174 8.07 18.32 -14.38
CA MET A 174 6.66 17.92 -14.28
C MET A 174 5.70 19.06 -14.66
N GLU A 175 5.93 20.26 -14.16
CA GLU A 175 5.11 21.45 -14.48
C GLU A 175 5.18 21.82 -15.96
N ALA A 176 6.35 21.63 -16.60
CA ALA A 176 6.55 21.94 -18.01
C ALA A 176 5.79 20.99 -18.97
N GLN A 177 5.32 19.84 -18.48
CA GLN A 177 4.64 18.86 -19.32
C GLN A 177 3.15 19.13 -19.48
N SER A 178 2.69 19.24 -20.74
CA SER A 178 1.27 19.29 -21.07
C SER A 178 0.56 17.92 -21.05
N VAL A 179 1.36 16.84 -21.12
CA VAL A 179 0.90 15.43 -21.01
C VAL A 179 1.82 14.69 -20.04
N ARG A 180 1.29 14.16 -18.95
CA ARG A 180 2.05 13.43 -17.94
C ARG A 180 1.26 12.26 -17.37
N ARG A 181 1.97 11.28 -16.80
CA ARG A 181 1.40 10.08 -16.13
C ARG A 181 1.71 10.04 -14.64
N ALA A 182 2.23 11.12 -14.09
CA ALA A 182 2.47 11.26 -12.67
C ALA A 182 2.03 12.64 -12.17
N PHE A 183 1.82 12.74 -10.88
CA PHE A 183 1.38 13.92 -10.16
C PHE A 183 2.40 14.25 -9.07
N TYR A 184 2.38 15.46 -8.55
CA TYR A 184 3.37 15.93 -7.60
C TYR A 184 2.85 15.86 -6.17
N ASP A 185 3.68 15.37 -5.25
CA ASP A 185 3.45 15.41 -3.81
C ASP A 185 3.86 16.78 -3.26
N GLY A 186 2.90 17.60 -2.93
CA GLY A 186 3.14 18.92 -2.30
C GLY A 186 3.55 18.80 -0.85
N ARG A 187 3.95 19.96 -0.29
CA ARG A 187 4.22 20.14 1.15
C ARG A 187 3.21 21.14 1.74
N LEU A 188 3.18 21.30 3.04
CA LEU A 188 2.29 22.28 3.69
C LEU A 188 2.54 23.69 3.17
N THR A 189 3.74 24.01 2.69
CA THR A 189 4.06 25.27 2.03
C THR A 189 3.38 25.47 0.67
N ASP A 190 2.91 24.38 0.05
CA ASP A 190 2.14 24.43 -1.20
C ASP A 190 0.64 24.68 -0.96
N LEU A 191 0.17 24.55 0.29
CA LEU A 191 -1.22 24.86 0.63
C LEU A 191 -1.55 26.32 0.37
N GLY A 192 -2.68 26.56 -0.30
CA GLY A 192 -3.11 27.92 -0.65
C GLY A 192 -2.41 28.52 -1.87
N THR A 193 -1.41 27.86 -2.45
CA THR A 193 -0.79 28.29 -3.71
C THR A 193 -1.72 28.08 -4.89
N ALA A 194 -1.34 28.58 -6.08
CA ALA A 194 -2.12 28.42 -7.31
C ALA A 194 -2.09 27.00 -7.89
N ALA A 195 -1.25 26.10 -7.38
CA ALA A 195 -1.10 24.73 -7.90
C ALA A 195 -2.41 23.94 -7.75
N PRO A 196 -3.03 23.48 -8.86
CA PRO A 196 -4.30 22.76 -8.81
C PRO A 196 -4.13 21.31 -8.38
N ALA A 197 -5.19 20.68 -7.87
CA ALA A 197 -5.18 19.24 -7.55
C ALA A 197 -4.90 18.35 -8.76
N SER A 198 -5.12 18.84 -9.97
CA SER A 198 -4.72 18.15 -11.21
C SER A 198 -3.20 18.11 -11.43
N PHE A 199 -2.42 18.81 -10.60
CA PHE A 199 -0.97 18.73 -10.54
C PHE A 199 -0.48 18.27 -9.16
N VAL A 200 -1.02 18.83 -8.08
CA VAL A 200 -0.68 18.52 -6.68
C VAL A 200 -1.91 17.89 -6.00
N PRO A 201 -2.20 16.60 -6.21
CA PRO A 201 -3.36 15.93 -5.61
C PRO A 201 -3.16 15.53 -4.15
N LEU A 202 -1.91 15.53 -3.67
CA LEU A 202 -1.51 15.15 -2.33
C LEU A 202 -0.67 16.27 -1.72
N ILE A 203 -0.93 16.57 -0.46
CA ILE A 203 -0.09 17.39 0.41
C ILE A 203 0.42 16.47 1.51
N SER A 204 1.72 16.23 1.57
CA SER A 204 2.32 15.45 2.64
C SER A 204 3.45 16.21 3.33
N ASP A 205 3.57 16.01 4.65
CA ASP A 205 4.62 16.68 5.42
C ASP A 205 5.03 15.83 6.64
N ASN A 206 6.15 16.20 7.24
CA ASN A 206 6.67 15.54 8.43
C ASN A 206 5.84 15.91 9.66
N TRP A 207 5.29 14.90 10.36
CA TRP A 207 4.51 15.12 11.57
C TRP A 207 5.31 15.82 12.66
N THR A 208 6.51 15.34 12.95
CA THR A 208 7.33 15.84 14.06
C THR A 208 7.87 17.26 13.86
N LEU A 209 7.94 17.75 12.62
CA LEU A 209 8.27 19.14 12.31
C LEU A 209 7.07 20.08 12.45
N ASN A 210 5.86 19.54 12.48
CA ASN A 210 4.65 20.32 12.47
C ASN A 210 3.84 20.24 13.76
N PHE A 211 3.96 19.14 14.51
CA PHE A 211 3.21 18.86 15.73
C PHE A 211 4.11 18.30 16.82
N THR A 212 3.86 18.71 18.05
CA THR A 212 4.61 18.23 19.21
C THR A 212 3.99 16.96 19.81
N TRP A 213 2.68 16.80 19.65
CA TRP A 213 1.95 15.63 20.17
C TRP A 213 2.29 14.37 19.40
N GLN A 214 2.64 13.31 20.13
CA GLN A 214 3.04 12.02 19.58
C GLN A 214 2.09 10.88 19.96
N GLY A 215 0.86 11.22 20.35
CA GLY A 215 -0.18 10.25 20.72
C GLY A 215 -0.34 10.04 22.23
N ASP A 216 0.60 10.53 23.04
CA ASP A 216 0.52 10.40 24.50
C ASP A 216 -0.25 11.55 25.13
N GLY A 217 -1.12 11.22 26.10
CA GLY A 217 -1.93 12.20 26.80
C GLY A 217 -2.92 12.94 25.88
N PRO A 218 -3.53 14.03 26.37
CA PRO A 218 -4.50 14.79 25.59
C PRO A 218 -3.87 15.50 24.39
N PHE A 219 -4.50 15.39 23.22
CA PHE A 219 -4.09 16.17 22.03
C PHE A 219 -4.30 17.67 22.29
N PRO A 220 -3.24 18.52 22.27
CA PRO A 220 -3.38 19.94 22.55
C PRO A 220 -4.40 20.60 21.62
N GLY A 221 -5.31 21.39 22.21
CA GLY A 221 -6.43 21.98 21.49
C GLY A 221 -6.00 22.83 20.27
N ALA A 222 -4.94 23.61 20.43
CA ALA A 222 -4.39 24.44 19.35
C ALA A 222 -3.84 23.59 18.18
N GLU A 223 -3.12 22.51 18.48
CA GLU A 223 -2.59 21.62 17.45
C GLU A 223 -3.70 20.85 16.73
N ARG A 224 -4.71 20.40 17.49
CA ARG A 224 -5.88 19.73 16.92
C ARG A 224 -6.66 20.66 15.95
N GLU A 225 -6.85 21.93 16.31
CA GLU A 225 -7.52 22.87 15.42
C GLU A 225 -6.66 23.25 14.21
N ARG A 226 -5.33 23.35 14.40
CA ARG A 226 -4.37 23.52 13.29
C ARG A 226 -4.49 22.36 12.30
N LEU A 227 -4.48 21.10 12.77
CA LEU A 227 -4.61 19.91 11.92
C LEU A 227 -5.91 19.96 11.11
N ARG A 228 -7.04 20.23 11.75
CA ARG A 228 -8.35 20.36 11.09
C ARG A 228 -8.36 21.48 10.04
N THR A 229 -7.68 22.59 10.32
CA THR A 229 -7.61 23.71 9.38
C THR A 229 -6.78 23.35 8.15
N LEU A 230 -5.65 22.65 8.33
CA LEU A 230 -4.82 22.14 7.22
C LEU A 230 -5.61 21.19 6.33
N THR A 231 -6.31 20.20 6.90
CA THR A 231 -7.10 19.24 6.12
C THR A 231 -8.26 19.91 5.39
N ARG A 232 -9.01 20.79 6.06
CA ARG A 232 -10.10 21.57 5.40
C ARG A 232 -9.57 22.40 4.24
N THR A 233 -8.41 23.06 4.39
CA THR A 233 -7.80 23.87 3.34
C THR A 233 -7.40 23.03 2.13
N ALA A 234 -6.79 21.86 2.35
CA ALA A 234 -6.45 20.93 1.29
C ALA A 234 -7.70 20.41 0.58
N HIS A 235 -8.70 19.95 1.33
CA HIS A 235 -9.95 19.40 0.79
C HIS A 235 -10.76 20.43 -0.02
N ALA A 236 -10.79 21.69 0.43
CA ALA A 236 -11.44 22.77 -0.32
C ALA A 236 -10.82 22.99 -1.72
N ARG A 237 -9.62 22.47 -1.95
CA ARG A 237 -8.91 22.51 -3.23
C ARG A 237 -8.88 21.17 -3.97
N GLY A 238 -9.55 20.15 -3.43
CA GLY A 238 -9.55 18.79 -3.98
C GLY A 238 -8.24 18.02 -3.75
N GLN A 239 -7.42 18.48 -2.79
CA GLN A 239 -6.16 17.84 -2.42
C GLN A 239 -6.36 16.93 -1.22
N ARG A 240 -5.59 15.83 -1.13
CA ARG A 240 -5.56 14.92 0.01
C ARG A 240 -4.40 15.28 0.93
N VAL A 241 -4.43 14.77 2.17
CA VAL A 241 -3.41 15.02 3.18
C VAL A 241 -2.82 13.72 3.70
N ARG A 242 -1.50 13.68 3.86
CA ARG A 242 -0.72 12.62 4.51
C ARG A 242 0.31 13.26 5.45
N PHE A 243 0.57 12.60 6.58
CA PHE A 243 1.75 12.90 7.41
C PHE A 243 2.63 11.65 7.51
N TRP A 244 3.94 11.83 7.28
CA TRP A 244 4.97 10.84 7.55
C TRP A 244 5.73 11.19 8.83
N ALA A 245 6.66 10.34 9.30
CA ALA A 245 7.32 10.43 10.61
C ALA A 245 6.32 10.48 11.79
N THR A 246 5.18 9.81 11.64
CA THR A 246 4.26 9.53 12.75
C THR A 246 4.80 8.38 13.59
N PRO A 247 4.56 8.34 14.93
CA PRO A 247 4.87 7.16 15.74
C PRO A 247 4.25 5.89 15.14
N ASP A 248 5.08 4.85 14.92
CA ASP A 248 4.63 3.60 14.31
C ASP A 248 4.87 2.37 15.20
N THR A 249 5.43 2.56 16.40
CA THR A 249 5.52 1.49 17.39
C THR A 249 4.12 1.13 17.90
N ALA A 250 3.77 -0.15 17.81
CA ALA A 250 2.46 -0.64 18.24
C ALA A 250 2.16 -0.27 19.71
N GLY A 251 0.98 0.30 19.94
CA GLY A 251 0.57 0.71 21.27
C GLY A 251 -0.47 1.83 21.28
N PRO A 252 -0.95 2.19 22.49
CA PRO A 252 -2.03 3.18 22.66
C PRO A 252 -1.72 4.55 22.03
N ALA A 253 -0.45 5.00 22.07
CA ALA A 253 -0.04 6.28 21.51
C ALA A 253 -0.22 6.33 19.99
N ARG A 254 0.25 5.28 19.29
CA ARG A 254 0.05 5.14 17.85
C ARG A 254 -1.44 5.12 17.48
N ASP A 255 -2.22 4.31 18.18
CA ASP A 255 -3.65 4.16 17.91
C ASP A 255 -4.42 5.47 18.19
N ALA A 256 -4.02 6.22 19.24
CA ALA A 256 -4.57 7.53 19.52
C ALA A 256 -4.26 8.53 18.41
N LEU A 257 -3.02 8.52 17.90
CA LEU A 257 -2.60 9.39 16.80
C LEU A 257 -3.34 9.03 15.52
N TRP A 258 -3.42 7.77 15.12
CA TRP A 258 -4.20 7.35 13.94
C TRP A 258 -5.67 7.78 14.06
N GLY A 259 -6.26 7.65 15.28
CA GLY A 259 -7.60 8.14 15.57
C GLY A 259 -7.75 9.63 15.33
N ALA A 260 -6.84 10.42 15.88
CA ALA A 260 -6.86 11.87 15.74
C ALA A 260 -6.67 12.34 14.29
N LEU A 261 -5.81 11.65 13.52
CA LEU A 261 -5.63 11.92 12.09
C LEU A 261 -6.92 11.67 11.31
N LEU A 262 -7.58 10.53 11.51
CA LEU A 262 -8.87 10.23 10.87
C LEU A 262 -9.96 11.23 11.26
N ASP A 263 -10.08 11.55 12.55
CA ASP A 263 -11.08 12.48 13.08
C ASP A 263 -10.88 13.91 12.55
N ALA A 264 -9.65 14.25 12.17
CA ALA A 264 -9.32 15.52 11.51
C ALA A 264 -9.48 15.48 9.99
N GLY A 265 -9.76 14.32 9.40
CA GLY A 265 -9.95 14.15 7.97
C GLY A 265 -8.65 13.94 7.17
N VAL A 266 -7.56 13.50 7.82
CA VAL A 266 -6.35 13.10 7.09
C VAL A 266 -6.67 11.88 6.22
N ASP A 267 -6.26 11.92 4.96
CA ASP A 267 -6.67 10.95 3.96
C ASP A 267 -5.85 9.66 3.95
N LEU A 268 -4.57 9.74 4.33
CA LEU A 268 -3.66 8.60 4.31
C LEU A 268 -2.95 8.48 5.65
N LEU A 269 -3.17 7.37 6.34
CA LEU A 269 -2.41 6.96 7.51
C LEU A 269 -1.16 6.21 7.06
N ASN A 270 -0.01 6.64 7.56
CA ASN A 270 1.32 6.15 7.20
C ASN A 270 1.77 5.09 8.20
N THR A 271 2.25 3.93 7.74
CA THR A 271 2.75 2.85 8.61
C THR A 271 3.63 1.86 7.86
N ASP A 272 4.56 1.24 8.60
CA ASP A 272 5.29 0.04 8.21
C ASP A 272 4.60 -1.24 8.78
N ASP A 273 3.64 -1.10 9.72
CA ASP A 273 2.85 -2.21 10.30
C ASP A 273 1.52 -2.40 9.56
N LEU A 274 1.56 -3.12 8.45
CA LEU A 274 0.39 -3.35 7.59
C LEU A 274 -0.76 -4.02 8.36
N ALA A 275 -0.44 -5.05 9.14
CA ALA A 275 -1.44 -5.82 9.89
C ALA A 275 -2.08 -4.98 11.01
N GLY A 276 -1.27 -4.17 11.70
CA GLY A 276 -1.74 -3.28 12.76
C GLY A 276 -2.71 -2.23 12.22
N LEU A 277 -2.38 -1.58 11.11
CA LEU A 277 -3.27 -0.57 10.53
C LEU A 277 -4.54 -1.19 9.94
N GLU A 278 -4.45 -2.37 9.30
CA GLU A 278 -5.64 -3.10 8.84
C GLU A 278 -6.59 -3.38 10.00
N ALA A 279 -6.09 -3.95 11.09
CA ALA A 279 -6.88 -4.27 12.27
C ALA A 279 -7.52 -3.01 12.89
N PHE A 280 -6.75 -1.92 13.00
CA PHE A 280 -7.23 -0.64 13.53
C PHE A 280 -8.36 -0.04 12.69
N LEU A 281 -8.19 -0.01 11.37
CA LEU A 281 -9.21 0.52 10.46
C LEU A 281 -10.47 -0.35 10.41
N ASP A 282 -10.31 -1.67 10.47
CA ASP A 282 -11.44 -2.59 10.50
C ASP A 282 -12.27 -2.48 11.77
N ALA A 283 -11.63 -2.24 12.92
CA ALA A 283 -12.33 -2.01 14.18
C ALA A 283 -13.18 -0.73 14.17
N ARG A 284 -12.84 0.26 13.35
CA ARG A 284 -13.55 1.55 13.22
C ARG A 284 -14.61 1.60 12.12
N ARG A 285 -14.71 0.56 11.29
CA ARG A 285 -15.79 0.50 10.28
C ARG A 285 -17.13 0.31 10.95
N PRO A 286 -18.19 1.06 10.57
CA PRO A 286 -19.56 0.76 11.00
C PRO A 286 -19.92 -0.68 10.60
N ARG A 287 -20.55 -1.38 11.51
CA ARG A 287 -21.08 -2.73 11.30
C ARG A 287 -22.30 -2.71 10.37
#